data_44c5b7270f9cb136fe850a4d533a341a
#
_entry.id   44c5b7270f9cb136fe850a4d533a341a
#
_cell.length_a   1.000
_cell.length_b   1.000
_cell.length_c   1.000
_cell.angle_alpha   90.00
_cell.angle_beta   90.00
_cell.angle_gamma   90.00
#
_symmetry.space_group_name_H-M   'P 1'
#
loop_
_entity.id
_entity.type
_entity.pdbx_description
1 polymer ?
#
loop_
_entity_poly.entity_id
_entity_poly.type
_entity_poly.pdbx_seq_one_letter_code
_entity_poly.pdbx_strand_id
1 'polypeptide(L)'
;MSAKTDVEIVSRPHVENFIRWSADKPEVVVLSADLTNSCEVGKWRDTYPERFFSMGMAEQNMLSFAAGLAREGFEPWLHTFAVFLYRRPLDQLQMSIAYPNLKVRLVGFLPGITTPGGVTHQAIDDVAVVRAIPNMTILETGDATEVESVLDVAHAIDGPVYIRMLRGEVPRLFPEPMRFNTARVLSVAGSSIEDPADLVVLTSGIETEEALRAIPALQDAGARVTHLHVSTLKPFTDPTVLTALRSARSGVITMENHLITGGLGSAVAEVMAEN
;
A
#
# COMPACT_ATOMS: atom_id res chain seq x y z
N MET A 1 6.00 -12.01 -31.51
CA MET A 1 7.18 -11.78 -30.63
C MET A 1 6.91 -10.49 -29.89
N SER A 2 6.41 -10.57 -28.66
CA SER A 2 6.18 -9.40 -27.81
C SER A 2 7.55 -8.80 -27.48
N ALA A 3 7.73 -7.50 -27.78
CA ALA A 3 8.87 -6.74 -27.28
C ALA A 3 8.82 -6.81 -25.76
N LYS A 4 9.80 -7.47 -25.13
CA LYS A 4 10.09 -7.26 -23.71
C LYS A 4 10.50 -5.79 -23.61
N THR A 5 9.58 -4.93 -23.18
CA THR A 5 9.97 -3.65 -22.62
C THR A 5 10.82 -3.97 -21.40
N ASP A 6 12.12 -3.68 -21.45
CA ASP A 6 12.99 -3.80 -20.29
C ASP A 6 12.45 -2.83 -19.22
N VAL A 7 11.74 -3.40 -18.24
CA VAL A 7 11.23 -2.64 -17.10
C VAL A 7 12.43 -2.28 -16.23
N GLU A 8 12.57 -1.00 -15.90
CA GLU A 8 13.59 -0.53 -14.98
C GLU A 8 13.38 -1.18 -13.61
N ILE A 9 14.43 -1.81 -13.07
CA ILE A 9 14.42 -2.33 -11.69
C ILE A 9 15.18 -1.35 -10.80
N VAL A 10 14.51 -0.83 -9.78
CA VAL A 10 15.07 0.10 -8.82
C VAL A 10 15.41 -0.64 -7.54
N SER A 11 16.69 -0.60 -7.14
CA SER A 11 17.13 -1.23 -5.91
C SER A 11 16.81 -0.36 -4.71
N ARG A 12 15.99 -0.88 -3.80
CA ARG A 12 15.63 -0.24 -2.52
C ARG A 12 15.20 1.22 -2.65
N PRO A 13 14.14 1.51 -3.41
CA PRO A 13 13.71 2.90 -3.69
C PRO A 13 13.40 3.71 -2.43
N HIS A 14 13.02 3.06 -1.33
CA HIS A 14 12.69 3.73 -0.06
C HIS A 14 13.92 4.37 0.61
N VAL A 15 15.10 3.74 0.56
CA VAL A 15 16.28 4.12 1.39
C VAL A 15 16.67 5.59 1.21
N GLU A 16 17.13 5.95 0.02
CA GLU A 16 17.62 7.31 -0.27
C GLU A 16 16.46 8.31 -0.36
N ASN A 17 15.33 7.86 -0.87
CA ASN A 17 14.16 8.70 -1.01
C ASN A 17 13.64 9.18 0.35
N PHE A 18 13.55 8.29 1.35
CA PHE A 18 13.06 8.65 2.68
C PHE A 18 14.01 9.60 3.41
N ILE A 19 15.33 9.44 3.26
CA ILE A 19 16.32 10.37 3.81
C ILE A 19 16.15 11.78 3.21
N ARG A 20 16.10 11.86 1.88
CA ARG A 20 15.95 13.12 1.15
C ARG A 20 14.60 13.79 1.47
N TRP A 21 13.52 13.01 1.46
CA TRP A 21 12.17 13.49 1.71
C TRP A 21 11.99 14.06 3.12
N SER A 22 12.62 13.45 4.14
CA SER A 22 12.49 13.86 5.54
C SER A 22 13.52 14.90 6.00
N ALA A 23 14.40 15.37 5.12
CA ALA A 23 15.50 16.28 5.47
C ALA A 23 15.02 17.63 6.01
N ASP A 24 13.92 18.15 5.49
CA ASP A 24 13.30 19.42 5.88
C ASP A 24 12.09 19.27 6.82
N LYS A 25 11.87 18.06 7.37
CA LYS A 25 10.72 17.70 8.21
C LYS A 25 11.21 17.26 9.60
N PRO A 26 11.54 18.20 10.50
CA PRO A 26 12.08 17.87 11.84
C PRO A 26 11.08 17.12 12.73
N GLU A 27 9.78 17.23 12.45
CA GLU A 27 8.71 16.50 13.15
C GLU A 27 8.69 15.00 12.83
N VAL A 28 9.29 14.59 11.72
CA VAL A 28 9.37 13.17 11.33
C VAL A 28 10.36 12.44 12.22
N VAL A 29 9.88 11.45 12.94
CA VAL A 29 10.67 10.54 13.78
C VAL A 29 10.42 9.09 13.37
N VAL A 30 11.43 8.24 13.48
CA VAL A 30 11.34 6.83 13.06
C VAL A 30 11.42 5.90 14.25
N LEU A 31 10.50 4.95 14.30
CA LEU A 31 10.49 3.86 15.28
C LEU A 31 10.66 2.51 14.56
N SER A 32 11.49 1.65 15.10
CA SER A 32 11.71 0.30 14.55
C SER A 32 11.64 -0.77 15.64
N ALA A 33 10.98 -1.88 15.34
CA ALA A 33 10.87 -3.04 16.22
C ALA A 33 11.95 -4.09 15.86
N ASP A 34 13.23 -3.70 15.99
CA ASP A 34 14.43 -4.55 15.76
C ASP A 34 14.56 -5.09 14.31
N LEU A 35 13.93 -4.41 13.36
CA LEU A 35 13.97 -4.76 11.92
C LEU A 35 14.57 -3.63 11.06
N THR A 36 15.41 -2.79 11.64
CA THR A 36 15.95 -1.56 11.03
C THR A 36 16.50 -1.77 9.62
N ASN A 37 17.40 -2.74 9.44
CA ASN A 37 18.01 -3.01 8.13
C ASN A 37 17.03 -3.75 7.19
N SER A 38 16.20 -4.64 7.73
CA SER A 38 15.19 -5.37 6.96
C SER A 38 14.06 -4.48 6.46
N CYS A 39 13.83 -3.34 7.12
CA CYS A 39 12.85 -2.33 6.73
C CYS A 39 13.50 -1.08 6.11
N GLU A 40 14.72 -1.21 5.59
CA GLU A 40 15.40 -0.21 4.75
C GLU A 40 15.59 1.17 5.41
N VAL A 41 15.64 1.24 6.77
CA VAL A 41 15.83 2.50 7.51
C VAL A 41 17.17 2.58 8.26
N GLY A 42 18.11 1.64 8.01
CA GLY A 42 19.43 1.67 8.64
C GLY A 42 20.23 2.92 8.29
N LYS A 43 20.25 3.31 7.02
CA LYS A 43 20.93 4.52 6.58
C LYS A 43 20.26 5.80 7.10
N TRP A 44 18.93 5.81 7.22
CA TRP A 44 18.19 6.92 7.82
C TRP A 44 18.55 7.08 9.29
N ARG A 45 18.60 5.99 10.07
CA ARG A 45 19.08 5.99 11.47
C ARG A 45 20.47 6.60 11.60
N ASP A 46 21.39 6.21 10.69
CA ASP A 46 22.78 6.68 10.75
C ASP A 46 22.89 8.17 10.34
N THR A 47 21.93 8.69 9.55
CA THR A 47 21.85 10.10 9.13
C THR A 47 21.19 10.98 10.21
N TYR A 48 20.16 10.48 10.88
CA TYR A 48 19.36 11.22 11.88
C TYR A 48 19.22 10.43 13.19
N PRO A 49 20.32 10.11 13.89
CA PRO A 49 20.29 9.24 15.07
C PRO A 49 19.44 9.78 16.22
N GLU A 50 19.31 11.10 16.34
CA GLU A 50 18.52 11.78 17.37
C GLU A 50 17.00 11.68 17.15
N ARG A 51 16.58 11.31 15.96
CA ARG A 51 15.17 11.13 15.58
C ARG A 51 14.79 9.65 15.41
N PHE A 52 15.69 8.71 15.75
CA PHE A 52 15.48 7.28 15.61
C PHE A 52 15.35 6.58 16.96
N PHE A 53 14.28 5.78 17.10
CA PHE A 53 13.98 5.00 18.30
C PHE A 53 13.97 3.50 18.00
N SER A 54 14.94 2.77 18.54
CA SER A 54 14.92 1.29 18.52
C SER A 54 14.07 0.82 19.69
N MET A 55 12.90 0.23 19.40
CA MET A 55 11.94 -0.18 20.42
C MET A 55 12.08 -1.63 20.85
N GLY A 56 12.99 -2.39 20.21
CA GLY A 56 13.07 -3.85 20.36
C GLY A 56 11.85 -4.56 19.75
N MET A 57 11.75 -5.87 19.93
CA MET A 57 10.59 -6.65 19.49
C MET A 57 9.37 -6.43 20.43
N ALA A 58 8.95 -5.19 20.57
CA ALA A 58 7.91 -4.73 21.51
C ALA A 58 6.90 -3.84 20.80
N GLU A 59 6.21 -4.37 19.81
CA GLU A 59 5.34 -3.60 18.90
C GLU A 59 4.17 -2.94 19.64
N GLN A 60 3.65 -3.54 20.71
CA GLN A 60 2.63 -2.92 21.57
C GLN A 60 3.16 -1.63 22.21
N ASN A 61 4.37 -1.69 22.79
CA ASN A 61 5.03 -0.50 23.34
C ASN A 61 5.34 0.52 22.24
N MET A 62 5.82 0.07 21.07
CA MET A 62 6.13 0.94 19.94
C MET A 62 4.92 1.77 19.50
N LEU A 63 3.74 1.16 19.36
CA LEU A 63 2.54 1.88 18.96
C LEU A 63 2.05 2.84 20.05
N SER A 64 2.11 2.43 21.33
CA SER A 64 1.75 3.31 22.46
C SER A 64 2.70 4.50 22.55
N PHE A 65 4.00 4.28 22.38
CA PHE A 65 5.02 5.34 22.37
C PHE A 65 4.82 6.31 21.20
N ALA A 66 4.56 5.79 20.01
CA ALA A 66 4.23 6.59 18.83
C ALA A 66 2.99 7.47 19.05
N ALA A 67 1.96 6.93 19.70
CA ALA A 67 0.78 7.72 20.06
C ALA A 67 1.11 8.89 20.98
N GLY A 68 2.03 8.70 21.93
CA GLY A 68 2.56 9.76 22.78
C GLY A 68 3.28 10.83 21.98
N LEU A 69 4.20 10.43 21.10
CA LEU A 69 4.95 11.36 20.23
C LEU A 69 4.02 12.16 19.32
N ALA A 70 3.00 11.52 18.74
CA ALA A 70 2.04 12.21 17.87
C ALA A 70 1.23 13.28 18.63
N ARG A 71 0.92 13.07 19.92
CA ARG A 71 0.26 14.06 20.77
C ARG A 71 1.14 15.26 21.09
N GLU A 72 2.46 15.06 21.10
CA GLU A 72 3.45 16.13 21.30
C GLU A 72 3.83 16.85 19.98
N GLY A 73 3.14 16.55 18.87
CA GLY A 73 3.31 17.24 17.59
C GLY A 73 4.35 16.61 16.65
N PHE A 74 4.91 15.47 17.01
CA PHE A 74 5.75 14.69 16.08
C PHE A 74 4.90 13.90 15.07
N GLU A 75 5.52 13.50 13.97
CA GLU A 75 4.96 12.56 13.01
C GLU A 75 5.75 11.24 13.03
N PRO A 76 5.31 10.26 13.85
CA PRO A 76 5.99 8.98 13.95
C PRO A 76 5.78 8.11 12.72
N TRP A 77 6.88 7.60 12.14
CA TRP A 77 6.94 6.63 11.06
C TRP A 77 7.46 5.30 11.60
N LEU A 78 6.57 4.32 11.73
CA LEU A 78 6.86 3.02 12.32
C LEU A 78 7.26 2.03 11.23
N HIS A 79 8.49 1.52 11.28
CA HIS A 79 9.04 0.62 10.27
C HIS A 79 9.24 -0.78 10.86
N THR A 80 8.40 -1.71 10.44
CA THR A 80 8.54 -3.14 10.74
C THR A 80 7.85 -3.97 9.63
N PHE A 81 7.82 -5.31 9.76
CA PHE A 81 7.04 -6.11 8.82
C PHE A 81 5.54 -5.89 9.02
N ALA A 82 4.81 -5.94 7.92
CA ALA A 82 3.37 -5.70 7.89
C ALA A 82 2.61 -6.50 8.96
N VAL A 83 2.94 -7.79 9.07
CA VAL A 83 2.33 -8.72 10.04
C VAL A 83 2.45 -8.27 11.51
N PHE A 84 3.51 -7.54 11.85
CA PHE A 84 3.77 -7.11 13.23
C PHE A 84 3.12 -5.77 13.59
N LEU A 85 2.62 -5.02 12.60
CA LEU A 85 1.92 -3.76 12.83
C LEU A 85 0.45 -3.93 13.24
N TYR A 86 -0.16 -5.06 12.95
CA TYR A 86 -1.59 -5.26 13.26
C TYR A 86 -1.86 -6.45 14.18
N ARG A 87 -1.15 -7.58 14.05
CA ARG A 87 -1.47 -8.77 14.86
C ARG A 87 -1.12 -8.57 16.34
N ARG A 88 0.11 -8.17 16.63
CA ARG A 88 0.61 -8.04 18.01
C ARG A 88 0.00 -6.83 18.72
N PRO A 89 0.00 -5.62 18.12
CA PRO A 89 -0.42 -4.39 18.77
C PRO A 89 -1.84 -3.95 18.37
N LEU A 90 -2.77 -4.88 18.08
CA LEU A 90 -4.09 -4.53 17.55
C LEU A 90 -4.86 -3.57 18.48
N ASP A 91 -4.84 -3.82 19.78
CA ASP A 91 -5.49 -2.95 20.75
C ASP A 91 -4.87 -1.55 20.77
N GLN A 92 -3.52 -1.46 20.76
CA GLN A 92 -2.82 -0.18 20.73
C GLN A 92 -3.07 0.57 19.42
N LEU A 93 -3.16 -0.14 18.30
CA LEU A 93 -3.53 0.45 17.02
C LEU A 93 -4.93 1.08 17.08
N GLN A 94 -5.90 0.34 17.59
CA GLN A 94 -7.28 0.80 17.70
C GLN A 94 -7.45 1.91 18.73
N MET A 95 -6.99 1.70 19.96
CA MET A 95 -7.32 2.56 21.08
C MET A 95 -6.35 3.73 21.27
N SER A 96 -5.04 3.51 21.01
CA SER A 96 -4.04 4.55 21.23
C SER A 96 -3.84 5.46 20.01
N ILE A 97 -4.05 4.94 18.78
CA ILE A 97 -3.76 5.65 17.54
C ILE A 97 -5.03 5.99 16.75
N ALA A 98 -5.84 4.99 16.38
CA ALA A 98 -6.97 5.20 15.48
C ALA A 98 -8.16 5.90 16.15
N TYR A 99 -8.53 5.52 17.37
CA TYR A 99 -9.62 6.17 18.10
C TYR A 99 -9.41 7.67 18.28
N PRO A 100 -8.24 8.15 18.76
CA PRO A 100 -7.97 9.58 18.86
C PRO A 100 -7.56 10.24 17.52
N ASN A 101 -7.56 9.49 16.42
CA ASN A 101 -7.23 9.94 15.06
C ASN A 101 -5.84 10.61 14.95
N LEU A 102 -4.81 9.99 15.52
CA LEU A 102 -3.47 10.55 15.56
C LEU A 102 -2.70 10.38 14.24
N LYS A 103 -1.90 11.36 13.89
CA LYS A 103 -1.05 11.40 12.70
C LYS A 103 0.16 10.48 12.85
N VAL A 104 -0.05 9.17 12.70
CA VAL A 104 0.96 8.10 12.79
C VAL A 104 1.03 7.34 11.48
N ARG A 105 2.25 7.05 10.99
CA ARG A 105 2.51 6.31 9.74
C ARG A 105 3.02 4.91 10.07
N LEU A 106 2.26 3.90 9.71
CA LEU A 106 2.59 2.49 9.93
C LEU A 106 3.11 1.91 8.61
N VAL A 107 4.43 1.81 8.47
CA VAL A 107 5.07 1.32 7.24
C VAL A 107 5.33 -0.17 7.36
N GLY A 108 4.44 -0.96 6.77
CA GLY A 108 4.45 -2.41 6.80
C GLY A 108 5.15 -3.02 5.59
N PHE A 109 6.38 -3.49 5.79
CA PHE A 109 7.14 -4.19 4.76
C PHE A 109 6.74 -5.65 4.62
N LEU A 110 6.96 -6.23 3.46
CA LEU A 110 6.64 -7.62 3.14
C LEU A 110 5.15 -7.97 3.37
N PRO A 111 4.21 -7.20 2.79
CA PRO A 111 2.81 -7.54 2.86
C PRO A 111 2.51 -8.85 2.10
N GLY A 112 1.43 -9.53 2.46
CA GLY A 112 0.99 -10.76 1.82
C GLY A 112 1.98 -11.91 2.00
N ILE A 113 2.24 -12.66 0.91
CA ILE A 113 3.11 -13.84 0.89
C ILE A 113 4.54 -13.55 0.38
N THR A 114 4.95 -12.30 0.32
CA THR A 114 6.25 -11.88 -0.26
C THR A 114 7.47 -12.28 0.58
N THR A 115 7.28 -12.77 1.81
CA THR A 115 8.37 -13.21 2.67
C THR A 115 8.53 -14.74 2.67
N PRO A 116 9.77 -15.27 2.68
CA PRO A 116 10.03 -16.70 2.86
C PRO A 116 9.83 -17.18 4.31
N GLY A 117 9.53 -16.29 5.26
CA GLY A 117 9.39 -16.60 6.69
C GLY A 117 8.17 -17.44 7.07
N GLY A 118 7.31 -17.81 6.12
CA GLY A 118 6.09 -18.59 6.34
C GLY A 118 5.01 -17.83 7.10
N VAL A 119 3.99 -18.54 7.58
CA VAL A 119 2.75 -17.98 8.14
C VAL A 119 2.97 -16.99 9.29
N THR A 120 4.05 -17.11 10.04
CA THR A 120 4.37 -16.20 11.15
C THR A 120 4.83 -14.81 10.69
N HIS A 121 5.23 -14.68 9.42
CA HIS A 121 5.75 -13.45 8.83
C HIS A 121 4.91 -12.95 7.65
N GLN A 122 3.88 -13.69 7.25
CA GLN A 122 3.01 -13.34 6.11
C GLN A 122 1.77 -12.59 6.58
N ALA A 123 1.60 -11.36 6.08
CA ALA A 123 0.45 -10.50 6.37
C ALA A 123 -0.59 -10.68 5.26
N ILE A 124 -1.42 -11.71 5.40
CA ILE A 124 -2.43 -12.09 4.39
C ILE A 124 -3.84 -11.65 4.73
N ASP A 125 -4.07 -11.11 5.92
CA ASP A 125 -5.35 -10.69 6.48
C ASP A 125 -5.30 -9.24 7.04
N ASP A 126 -4.20 -8.53 6.83
CA ASP A 126 -3.95 -7.20 7.37
C ASP A 126 -4.95 -6.15 6.84
N VAL A 127 -5.22 -6.14 5.54
CA VAL A 127 -6.20 -5.22 4.94
C VAL A 127 -7.58 -5.43 5.56
N ALA A 128 -8.02 -6.68 5.72
CA ALA A 128 -9.32 -7.02 6.32
C ALA A 128 -9.45 -6.46 7.74
N VAL A 129 -8.42 -6.67 8.58
CA VAL A 129 -8.40 -6.20 9.97
C VAL A 129 -8.35 -4.67 10.03
N VAL A 130 -7.46 -4.03 9.27
CA VAL A 130 -7.26 -2.57 9.32
C VAL A 130 -8.42 -1.81 8.64
N ARG A 131 -9.06 -2.38 7.60
CA ARG A 131 -10.27 -1.79 7.00
C ARG A 131 -11.41 -1.65 8.01
N ALA A 132 -11.55 -2.58 8.94
CA ALA A 132 -12.59 -2.54 9.97
C ALA A 132 -12.35 -1.46 11.05
N ILE A 133 -11.13 -0.92 11.18
CA ILE A 133 -10.79 0.07 12.20
C ILE A 133 -11.19 1.47 11.70
N PRO A 134 -12.05 2.22 12.42
CA PRO A 134 -12.37 3.61 12.05
C PRO A 134 -11.12 4.51 11.95
N ASN A 135 -11.22 5.57 11.17
CA ASN A 135 -10.17 6.58 10.95
C ASN A 135 -8.89 6.09 10.24
N MET A 136 -8.70 4.77 10.10
CA MET A 136 -7.52 4.27 9.37
C MET A 136 -7.62 4.55 7.86
N THR A 137 -6.52 5.02 7.28
CA THR A 137 -6.29 5.01 5.83
C THR A 137 -5.37 3.83 5.49
N ILE A 138 -5.61 3.17 4.35
CA ILE A 138 -4.78 2.07 3.85
C ILE A 138 -4.27 2.40 2.45
N LEU A 139 -2.96 2.44 2.30
CA LEU A 139 -2.25 2.60 1.03
C LEU A 139 -1.45 1.34 0.72
N GLU A 140 -1.34 0.99 -0.55
CA GLU A 140 -0.51 -0.12 -1.03
C GLU A 140 0.30 0.32 -2.24
N THR A 141 1.61 0.11 -2.20
CA THR A 141 2.51 0.46 -3.31
C THR A 141 2.61 -0.68 -4.32
N GLY A 142 2.47 -0.37 -5.62
CA GLY A 142 2.55 -1.35 -6.70
C GLY A 142 3.87 -1.36 -7.47
N ASP A 143 4.68 -0.29 -7.34
CA ASP A 143 5.95 -0.14 -8.06
C ASP A 143 6.92 0.80 -7.34
N ALA A 144 8.09 1.04 -7.94
CA ALA A 144 9.11 1.93 -7.38
C ALA A 144 8.66 3.40 -7.32
N THR A 145 7.91 3.88 -8.31
CA THR A 145 7.37 5.25 -8.34
C THR A 145 6.39 5.47 -7.17
N GLU A 146 5.57 4.47 -6.86
CA GLU A 146 4.65 4.56 -5.73
C GLU A 146 5.36 4.41 -4.39
N VAL A 147 6.41 3.59 -4.27
CA VAL A 147 7.27 3.56 -3.07
C VAL A 147 7.88 4.93 -2.79
N GLU A 148 8.31 5.63 -3.83
CA GLU A 148 8.89 6.96 -3.69
C GLU A 148 7.85 8.02 -3.34
N SER A 149 6.68 8.01 -3.96
CA SER A 149 5.66 9.07 -3.87
C SER A 149 4.63 8.86 -2.75
N VAL A 150 4.49 7.65 -2.20
CA VAL A 150 3.56 7.39 -1.09
C VAL A 150 3.88 8.20 0.17
N LEU A 151 5.13 8.66 0.31
CA LEU A 151 5.56 9.47 1.45
C LEU A 151 4.80 10.81 1.50
N ASP A 152 4.72 11.52 0.36
CA ASP A 152 3.98 12.78 0.27
C ASP A 152 2.47 12.56 0.47
N VAL A 153 1.93 11.49 -0.12
CA VAL A 153 0.52 11.13 0.03
C VAL A 153 0.20 10.86 1.50
N ALA A 154 1.00 10.03 2.16
CA ALA A 154 0.78 9.69 3.57
C ALA A 154 0.96 10.89 4.49
N HIS A 155 1.97 11.75 4.24
CA HIS A 155 2.23 12.96 5.02
C HIS A 155 1.06 13.95 4.96
N ALA A 156 0.42 14.09 3.80
CA ALA A 156 -0.69 15.02 3.60
C ALA A 156 -2.01 14.57 4.26
N ILE A 157 -2.12 13.30 4.68
CA ILE A 157 -3.34 12.78 5.29
C ILE A 157 -3.36 13.08 6.80
N ASP A 158 -4.43 13.70 7.27
CA ASP A 158 -4.70 13.82 8.69
C ASP A 158 -5.21 12.49 9.24
N GLY A 159 -4.66 12.07 10.38
CA GLY A 159 -4.98 10.78 10.98
C GLY A 159 -4.01 9.65 10.58
N PRO A 160 -4.28 8.41 11.04
CA PRO A 160 -3.36 7.29 10.89
C PRO A 160 -3.40 6.67 9.50
N VAL A 161 -2.21 6.34 8.98
CA VAL A 161 -2.04 5.70 7.67
C VAL A 161 -1.27 4.40 7.82
N TYR A 162 -1.83 3.32 7.32
CA TYR A 162 -1.16 2.03 7.14
C TYR A 162 -0.71 1.90 5.68
N ILE A 163 0.58 1.67 5.47
CA ILE A 163 1.20 1.56 4.16
C ILE A 163 1.73 0.14 3.97
N ARG A 164 1.21 -0.59 3.00
CA ARG A 164 1.76 -1.85 2.53
C ARG A 164 2.90 -1.54 1.55
N MET A 165 4.13 -1.64 2.05
CA MET A 165 5.32 -1.12 1.38
C MET A 165 6.11 -2.23 0.68
N LEU A 166 6.43 -2.04 -0.60
CA LEU A 166 7.40 -2.86 -1.33
C LEU A 166 8.83 -2.54 -0.89
N ARG A 167 9.75 -3.47 -1.11
CA ARG A 167 11.18 -3.33 -0.79
C ARG A 167 12.08 -4.17 -1.69
N GLY A 168 13.37 -3.95 -1.59
CA GLY A 168 14.38 -4.69 -2.36
C GLY A 168 14.42 -4.23 -3.81
N GLU A 169 14.43 -5.18 -4.73
CA GLU A 169 14.40 -4.91 -6.17
C GLU A 169 12.95 -4.70 -6.60
N VAL A 170 12.61 -3.48 -6.99
CA VAL A 170 11.21 -3.10 -7.29
C VAL A 170 11.13 -2.59 -8.74
N PRO A 171 10.22 -3.11 -9.56
CA PRO A 171 10.03 -2.61 -10.92
C PRO A 171 9.45 -1.20 -10.91
N ARG A 172 9.82 -0.38 -11.89
CA ARG A 172 9.17 0.92 -12.16
C ARG A 172 8.16 0.73 -13.28
N LEU A 173 6.90 0.64 -12.92
CA LEU A 173 5.79 0.38 -13.86
C LEU A 173 5.09 1.67 -14.28
N PHE A 174 5.10 2.70 -13.41
CA PHE A 174 4.32 3.92 -13.59
C PHE A 174 5.21 5.14 -13.78
N PRO A 175 4.92 5.99 -14.78
CA PRO A 175 5.64 7.25 -14.96
C PRO A 175 5.20 8.35 -13.98
N GLU A 176 3.96 8.27 -13.47
CA GLU A 176 3.35 9.30 -12.64
C GLU A 176 3.31 8.90 -11.17
N PRO A 177 3.45 9.84 -10.22
CA PRO A 177 3.35 9.55 -8.79
C PRO A 177 1.97 9.03 -8.38
N MET A 178 1.91 8.39 -7.22
CA MET A 178 0.66 7.98 -6.56
C MET A 178 -0.22 9.21 -6.29
N ARG A 179 -1.54 9.03 -6.47
CA ARG A 179 -2.56 10.01 -6.07
C ARG A 179 -3.51 9.38 -5.07
N PHE A 180 -3.77 10.10 -3.98
CA PHE A 180 -4.67 9.62 -2.96
C PHE A 180 -6.08 9.36 -3.50
N ASN A 181 -6.64 8.20 -3.16
CA ASN A 181 -8.00 7.77 -3.53
C ASN A 181 -8.32 7.93 -5.03
N THR A 182 -7.33 7.66 -5.88
CA THR A 182 -7.44 7.74 -7.34
C THR A 182 -6.87 6.47 -7.95
N ALA A 183 -7.72 5.68 -8.58
CA ALA A 183 -7.31 4.49 -9.31
C ALA A 183 -6.57 4.88 -10.60
N ARG A 184 -5.54 4.16 -10.92
CA ARG A 184 -4.76 4.34 -12.14
C ARG A 184 -5.35 3.48 -13.26
N VAL A 185 -5.87 4.11 -14.30
CA VAL A 185 -6.36 3.40 -15.48
C VAL A 185 -5.16 2.99 -16.33
N LEU A 186 -4.89 1.69 -16.42
CA LEU A 186 -3.75 1.13 -17.16
C LEU A 186 -4.12 0.76 -18.60
N SER A 187 -5.35 0.32 -18.83
CA SER A 187 -5.91 0.11 -20.17
C SER A 187 -7.42 0.20 -20.14
N VAL A 188 -8.01 0.49 -21.30
CA VAL A 188 -9.46 0.49 -21.53
C VAL A 188 -9.83 -0.43 -22.68
N ALA A 189 -11.02 -1.02 -22.60
CA ALA A 189 -11.52 -1.95 -23.60
C ALA A 189 -11.84 -1.31 -24.97
N GLY A 190 -12.00 0.01 -24.98
CA GLY A 190 -12.31 0.81 -26.17
C GLY A 190 -11.51 2.12 -26.15
N SER A 191 -12.17 3.25 -26.30
CA SER A 191 -11.59 4.59 -26.27
C SER A 191 -11.80 5.31 -24.92
N SER A 192 -12.71 4.80 -24.09
CA SER A 192 -13.09 5.36 -22.80
C SER A 192 -13.26 4.25 -21.76
N ILE A 193 -13.18 4.62 -20.48
CA ILE A 193 -13.46 3.73 -19.35
C ILE A 193 -14.94 3.32 -19.27
N GLU A 194 -15.81 4.09 -19.89
CA GLU A 194 -17.25 3.82 -20.00
C GLU A 194 -17.58 2.81 -21.11
N ASP A 195 -16.64 2.57 -22.03
CA ASP A 195 -16.86 1.63 -23.12
C ASP A 195 -17.01 0.20 -22.61
N PRO A 196 -17.98 -0.56 -23.14
CA PRO A 196 -18.23 -1.90 -22.66
C PRO A 196 -16.99 -2.79 -22.73
N ALA A 197 -16.63 -3.40 -21.61
CA ALA A 197 -15.54 -4.35 -21.45
C ALA A 197 -16.09 -5.76 -21.23
N ASP A 198 -15.46 -6.77 -21.81
CA ASP A 198 -15.80 -8.15 -21.48
C ASP A 198 -15.37 -8.45 -20.04
N LEU A 199 -14.17 -7.96 -19.67
CA LEU A 199 -13.62 -8.10 -18.32
C LEU A 199 -13.13 -6.74 -17.80
N VAL A 200 -13.42 -6.47 -16.53
CA VAL A 200 -12.77 -5.40 -15.76
C VAL A 200 -11.84 -6.04 -14.74
N VAL A 201 -10.55 -5.71 -14.78
CA VAL A 201 -9.52 -6.22 -13.88
C VAL A 201 -9.12 -5.10 -12.94
N LEU A 202 -9.21 -5.34 -11.62
CA LEU A 202 -8.70 -4.45 -10.60
C LEU A 202 -7.55 -5.12 -9.86
N THR A 203 -6.45 -4.42 -9.75
CA THR A 203 -5.24 -4.95 -9.11
C THR A 203 -4.74 -4.02 -8.01
N SER A 204 -4.07 -4.57 -6.99
CA SER A 204 -3.31 -3.79 -6.02
C SER A 204 -1.92 -4.39 -5.80
N GLY A 205 -0.98 -3.57 -5.33
CA GLY A 205 0.35 -4.02 -4.99
C GLY A 205 1.07 -4.74 -6.15
N ILE A 206 1.81 -5.79 -5.82
CA ILE A 206 2.61 -6.59 -6.76
C ILE A 206 1.79 -7.31 -7.82
N GLU A 207 0.51 -7.58 -7.58
CA GLU A 207 -0.36 -8.29 -8.53
C GLU A 207 -0.62 -7.47 -9.80
N THR A 208 -0.31 -6.17 -9.77
CA THR A 208 -0.42 -5.31 -10.96
C THR A 208 0.61 -5.69 -12.03
N GLU A 209 1.83 -6.00 -11.64
CA GLU A 209 2.85 -6.50 -12.58
C GLU A 209 2.43 -7.81 -13.22
N GLU A 210 1.85 -8.74 -12.44
CA GLU A 210 1.36 -10.02 -12.95
C GLU A 210 0.17 -9.84 -13.91
N ALA A 211 -0.75 -8.93 -13.59
CA ALA A 211 -1.85 -8.61 -14.51
C ALA A 211 -1.37 -7.98 -15.82
N LEU A 212 -0.38 -7.07 -15.76
CA LEU A 212 0.22 -6.48 -16.97
C LEU A 212 0.88 -7.52 -17.87
N ARG A 213 1.37 -8.64 -17.31
CA ARG A 213 1.91 -9.77 -18.08
C ARG A 213 0.80 -10.65 -18.67
N ALA A 214 -0.32 -10.81 -17.97
CA ALA A 214 -1.40 -11.72 -18.36
C ALA A 214 -2.40 -11.11 -19.35
N ILE A 215 -2.75 -9.83 -19.18
CA ILE A 215 -3.79 -9.15 -19.96
C ILE A 215 -3.54 -9.20 -21.49
N PRO A 216 -2.32 -8.99 -22.01
CA PRO A 216 -2.07 -9.10 -23.44
C PRO A 216 -2.52 -10.42 -24.07
N ALA A 217 -2.34 -11.55 -23.36
CA ALA A 217 -2.79 -12.84 -23.86
C ALA A 217 -4.32 -12.96 -23.94
N LEU A 218 -5.05 -12.31 -23.02
CA LEU A 218 -6.52 -12.21 -23.09
C LEU A 218 -6.97 -11.36 -24.28
N GLN A 219 -6.29 -10.24 -24.51
CA GLN A 219 -6.56 -9.32 -25.62
C GLN A 219 -6.27 -9.99 -26.97
N ASP A 220 -5.18 -10.73 -27.08
CA ASP A 220 -4.84 -11.53 -28.28
C ASP A 220 -5.89 -12.63 -28.55
N ALA A 221 -6.53 -13.16 -27.51
CA ALA A 221 -7.65 -14.08 -27.62
C ALA A 221 -9.00 -13.39 -27.94
N GLY A 222 -8.99 -12.07 -28.12
CA GLY A 222 -10.16 -11.27 -28.52
C GLY A 222 -10.98 -10.69 -27.37
N ALA A 223 -10.54 -10.83 -26.11
CA ALA A 223 -11.23 -10.26 -24.96
C ALA A 223 -10.97 -8.73 -24.86
N ARG A 224 -12.01 -7.96 -24.61
CA ARG A 224 -11.94 -6.52 -24.35
C ARG A 224 -11.76 -6.31 -22.86
N VAL A 225 -10.56 -5.87 -22.45
CA VAL A 225 -10.19 -5.77 -21.04
C VAL A 225 -9.95 -4.31 -20.65
N THR A 226 -10.61 -3.86 -19.57
CA THR A 226 -10.29 -2.63 -18.86
C THR A 226 -9.52 -2.99 -17.59
N HIS A 227 -8.36 -2.35 -17.36
CA HIS A 227 -7.51 -2.64 -16.22
C HIS A 227 -7.24 -1.39 -15.39
N LEU A 228 -7.50 -1.49 -14.09
CA LEU A 228 -7.23 -0.45 -13.10
C LEU A 228 -6.27 -0.97 -12.03
N HIS A 229 -5.28 -0.15 -11.67
CA HIS A 229 -4.49 -0.34 -10.47
C HIS A 229 -5.02 0.55 -9.34
N VAL A 230 -5.15 -0.02 -8.15
CA VAL A 230 -5.67 0.65 -6.95
C VAL A 230 -4.59 0.69 -5.89
N SER A 231 -4.14 1.88 -5.51
CA SER A 231 -3.16 2.09 -4.43
C SER A 231 -3.79 2.57 -3.12
N THR A 232 -5.07 2.97 -3.12
CA THR A 232 -5.82 3.33 -1.91
C THR A 232 -6.90 2.29 -1.65
N LEU A 233 -6.73 1.48 -0.61
CA LEU A 233 -7.67 0.42 -0.25
C LEU A 233 -8.71 0.88 0.80
N LYS A 234 -8.42 2.00 1.48
CA LYS A 234 -9.33 2.71 2.38
C LYS A 234 -8.93 4.18 2.48
N PRO A 235 -9.84 5.14 2.20
CA PRO A 235 -11.20 4.92 1.66
C PRO A 235 -11.18 4.29 0.27
N PHE A 236 -12.26 3.61 -0.12
CA PHE A 236 -12.41 3.01 -1.44
C PHE A 236 -13.60 3.67 -2.15
N THR A 237 -13.41 4.93 -2.56
CA THR A 237 -14.52 5.81 -3.01
C THR A 237 -14.24 6.52 -4.34
N ASP A 238 -13.19 6.12 -5.07
CA ASP A 238 -12.91 6.71 -6.39
C ASP A 238 -14.03 6.37 -7.37
N PRO A 239 -14.70 7.37 -7.96
CA PRO A 239 -15.79 7.18 -8.94
C PRO A 239 -15.31 6.45 -10.21
N THR A 240 -14.03 6.53 -10.55
CA THR A 240 -13.43 5.81 -11.68
C THR A 240 -13.62 4.30 -11.55
N VAL A 241 -13.50 3.78 -10.33
CA VAL A 241 -13.73 2.36 -10.04
C VAL A 241 -15.17 1.97 -10.35
N LEU A 242 -16.16 2.73 -9.86
CA LEU A 242 -17.57 2.46 -10.11
C LEU A 242 -17.90 2.54 -11.61
N THR A 243 -17.35 3.53 -12.31
CA THR A 243 -17.52 3.68 -13.75
C THR A 243 -17.00 2.46 -14.52
N ALA A 244 -15.81 1.99 -14.17
CA ALA A 244 -15.24 0.78 -14.77
C ALA A 244 -16.10 -0.46 -14.46
N LEU A 245 -16.52 -0.64 -13.22
CA LEU A 245 -17.35 -1.79 -12.82
C LEU A 245 -18.66 -1.86 -13.62
N ARG A 246 -19.30 -0.72 -13.90
CA ARG A 246 -20.52 -0.62 -14.70
C ARG A 246 -20.31 -0.97 -16.18
N SER A 247 -19.10 -0.85 -16.70
CA SER A 247 -18.76 -1.20 -18.07
C SER A 247 -18.58 -2.73 -18.29
N ALA A 248 -18.41 -3.51 -17.20
CA ALA A 248 -18.18 -4.95 -17.27
C ALA A 248 -19.41 -5.72 -17.78
N ARG A 249 -19.22 -6.54 -18.81
CA ARG A 249 -20.28 -7.38 -19.42
C ARG A 249 -20.25 -8.83 -18.97
N SER A 250 -19.07 -9.41 -18.83
CA SER A 250 -18.93 -10.84 -18.51
C SER A 250 -18.46 -11.06 -17.08
N GLY A 251 -17.67 -10.13 -16.54
CA GLY A 251 -17.21 -10.25 -15.14
C GLY A 251 -16.19 -9.22 -14.70
N VAL A 252 -15.94 -9.26 -13.40
CA VAL A 252 -14.91 -8.47 -12.72
C VAL A 252 -13.92 -9.43 -12.08
N ILE A 253 -12.64 -9.16 -12.25
CA ILE A 253 -11.53 -9.93 -11.65
C ILE A 253 -10.77 -8.98 -10.72
N THR A 254 -10.58 -9.38 -9.47
CA THR A 254 -9.69 -8.69 -8.53
C THR A 254 -8.45 -9.54 -8.28
N MET A 255 -7.27 -8.91 -8.30
CA MET A 255 -5.99 -9.55 -8.01
C MET A 255 -5.30 -8.79 -6.88
N GLU A 256 -5.02 -9.50 -5.79
CA GLU A 256 -4.46 -8.93 -4.57
C GLU A 256 -3.55 -9.93 -3.85
N ASN A 257 -2.46 -9.45 -3.28
CA ASN A 257 -1.59 -10.26 -2.42
C ASN A 257 -2.16 -10.32 -0.98
N HIS A 258 -3.37 -10.87 -0.86
CA HIS A 258 -4.16 -10.93 0.35
C HIS A 258 -5.20 -12.07 0.25
N LEU A 259 -5.87 -12.41 1.35
CA LEU A 259 -7.06 -13.27 1.30
C LEU A 259 -8.22 -12.51 0.62
N ILE A 260 -9.08 -13.25 -0.08
CA ILE A 260 -10.28 -12.66 -0.71
C ILE A 260 -11.25 -12.04 0.32
N THR A 261 -11.23 -12.53 1.56
CA THR A 261 -12.08 -12.02 2.64
C THR A 261 -11.52 -10.70 3.17
N GLY A 262 -12.27 -9.63 3.03
CA GLY A 262 -11.97 -8.31 3.59
C GLY A 262 -10.91 -7.49 2.83
N GLY A 263 -10.33 -8.03 1.75
CA GLY A 263 -9.36 -7.34 0.89
C GLY A 263 -10.00 -6.52 -0.23
N LEU A 264 -9.26 -6.35 -1.33
CA LEU A 264 -9.71 -5.61 -2.52
C LEU A 264 -10.99 -6.20 -3.12
N GLY A 265 -11.05 -7.54 -3.24
CA GLY A 265 -12.23 -8.22 -3.77
C GLY A 265 -13.50 -7.93 -2.95
N SER A 266 -13.38 -7.91 -1.62
CA SER A 266 -14.49 -7.51 -0.74
C SER A 266 -14.89 -6.06 -0.92
N ALA A 267 -13.92 -5.12 -1.03
CA ALA A 267 -14.19 -3.70 -1.27
C ALA A 267 -14.92 -3.48 -2.60
N VAL A 268 -14.51 -4.19 -3.65
CA VAL A 268 -15.19 -4.15 -4.96
C VAL A 268 -16.61 -4.70 -4.86
N ALA A 269 -16.82 -5.82 -4.16
CA ALA A 269 -18.14 -6.40 -3.96
C ALA A 269 -19.08 -5.46 -3.17
N GLU A 270 -18.57 -4.76 -2.16
CA GLU A 270 -19.29 -3.72 -1.41
C GLU A 270 -19.75 -2.60 -2.35
N VAL A 271 -18.84 -2.03 -3.15
CA VAL A 271 -19.18 -0.99 -4.15
C VAL A 271 -20.25 -1.47 -5.13
N MET A 272 -20.13 -2.71 -5.62
CA MET A 272 -21.12 -3.27 -6.55
C MET A 272 -22.49 -3.51 -5.89
N ALA A 273 -22.51 -3.86 -4.61
CA ALA A 273 -23.76 -4.10 -3.88
C ALA A 273 -24.49 -2.81 -3.47
N GLU A 274 -23.75 -1.71 -3.30
CA GLU A 274 -24.28 -0.40 -2.88
C GLU A 274 -24.75 0.46 -4.06
N ASN A 275 -24.39 0.13 -5.33
CA ASN A 275 -24.64 0.92 -6.53
C ASN A 275 -25.24 0.12 -7.69
#